data_8f0b82c387aa3aedb807a22c89bf8a2f
#
_entry.id   8f0b82c387aa3aedb807a22c89bf8a2f
#
_cell.length_a   1.000
_cell.length_b   1.000
_cell.length_c   1.000
_cell.angle_alpha   90.00
_cell.angle_beta   90.00
_cell.angle_gamma   90.00
#
_symmetry.space_group_name_H-M   'P 1'
#
loop_
_entity.id
_entity.type
_entity.pdbx_description
1 polymer ?
#
loop_
_entity_poly.entity_id
_entity_poly.type
_entity_poly.pdbx_seq_one_letter_code
_entity_poly.pdbx_strand_id
1 'polypeptide(L)'
;MRKYCIINLKAYEEVFNENLEEFIEILKECSPRAQELGVELIACVNSYDLKDAVIYSEGKVQIFAQHISPISFGSGTGHFPAVASIRLGALGSLVSHSEHYLSLEDTIDTTIHAQELHLTTCICVRDNQRLEKLKSHNIVGLVALEPPELIGGDISVTSASPSIIEDAVEIIQNSQLELLVGAGIKSKEDVSKALELGASGILVASGVIKVDDKQAAILDLIEGFNT
;
A
#
# COMPACT_ATOMS: atom_id res chain seq x y z
N MET A 1 -2.61 2.13 17.83
CA MET A 1 -1.94 1.65 16.62
C MET A 1 -2.52 2.43 15.45
N ARG A 2 -1.71 2.90 14.50
CA ARG A 2 -2.24 3.51 13.26
C ARG A 2 -2.89 2.42 12.42
N LYS A 3 -3.92 2.79 11.68
CA LYS A 3 -4.63 1.88 10.75
C LYS A 3 -4.46 2.40 9.33
N TYR A 4 -4.30 1.51 8.36
CA TYR A 4 -3.99 1.89 6.98
C TYR A 4 -4.92 1.21 5.98
N CYS A 5 -5.51 2.00 5.10
CA CYS A 5 -6.21 1.53 3.91
C CYS A 5 -5.47 2.05 2.68
N ILE A 6 -4.67 1.19 2.05
CA ILE A 6 -3.86 1.53 0.88
C ILE A 6 -4.55 0.98 -0.37
N ILE A 7 -4.80 1.85 -1.34
CA ILE A 7 -5.40 1.49 -2.62
C ILE A 7 -4.34 1.65 -3.71
N ASN A 8 -3.93 0.53 -4.30
CA ASN A 8 -2.98 0.51 -5.40
C ASN A 8 -3.74 0.63 -6.74
N LEU A 9 -3.57 1.75 -7.42
CA LEU A 9 -4.23 2.05 -8.68
C LEU A 9 -3.70 1.20 -9.85
N LYS A 10 -2.52 0.58 -9.66
CA LYS A 10 -1.84 -0.21 -10.71
C LYS A 10 -1.74 0.58 -12.02
N ALA A 11 -1.91 -0.09 -13.16
CA ALA A 11 -2.02 0.50 -14.50
C ALA A 11 -3.43 0.32 -15.05
N TYR A 12 -4.44 0.48 -14.20
CA TYR A 12 -5.83 0.34 -14.61
C TYR A 12 -6.35 1.58 -15.34
N GLU A 13 -6.94 1.38 -16.51
CA GLU A 13 -7.51 2.45 -17.36
C GLU A 13 -8.62 3.23 -16.63
N GLU A 14 -9.36 2.57 -15.74
CA GLU A 14 -10.46 3.15 -14.97
C GLU A 14 -10.05 4.25 -13.99
N VAL A 15 -8.74 4.42 -13.77
CA VAL A 15 -8.18 5.40 -12.81
C VAL A 15 -6.92 6.06 -13.35
N PHE A 16 -6.74 6.05 -14.68
CA PHE A 16 -5.57 6.61 -15.34
C PHE A 16 -5.92 7.94 -16.04
N ASN A 17 -4.99 8.89 -16.02
CA ASN A 17 -5.05 10.16 -16.73
C ASN A 17 -6.37 10.93 -16.44
N GLU A 18 -7.28 11.03 -17.40
CA GLU A 18 -8.54 11.79 -17.28
C GLU A 18 -9.51 11.24 -16.22
N ASN A 19 -9.41 9.95 -15.89
CA ASN A 19 -10.23 9.31 -14.85
C ASN A 19 -9.63 9.46 -13.43
N LEU A 20 -8.39 9.93 -13.34
CA LEU A 20 -7.68 10.04 -12.06
C LEU A 20 -8.33 11.08 -11.15
N GLU A 21 -8.70 12.23 -11.68
CA GLU A 21 -9.29 13.32 -10.89
C GLU A 21 -10.59 12.87 -10.23
N GLU A 22 -11.49 12.23 -10.98
CA GLU A 22 -12.74 11.68 -10.45
C GLU A 22 -12.49 10.66 -9.34
N PHE A 23 -11.52 9.76 -9.53
CA PHE A 23 -11.19 8.77 -8.52
C PHE A 23 -10.61 9.38 -7.24
N ILE A 24 -9.74 10.38 -7.36
CA ILE A 24 -9.20 11.10 -6.20
C ILE A 24 -10.30 11.89 -5.47
N GLU A 25 -11.27 12.47 -6.19
CA GLU A 25 -12.44 13.10 -5.55
C GLU A 25 -13.26 12.09 -4.74
N ILE A 26 -13.51 10.90 -5.26
CA ILE A 26 -14.17 9.82 -4.50
C ILE A 26 -13.40 9.50 -3.21
N LEU A 27 -12.08 9.40 -3.28
CA LEU A 27 -11.25 9.17 -2.09
C LEU A 27 -11.34 10.33 -1.08
N LYS A 28 -11.39 11.58 -1.56
CA LYS A 28 -11.55 12.77 -0.71
C LYS A 28 -12.91 12.76 -0.01
N GLU A 29 -13.97 12.32 -0.67
CA GLU A 29 -15.30 12.17 -0.08
C GLU A 29 -15.35 11.06 0.98
N CYS A 30 -14.57 9.99 0.83
CA CYS A 30 -14.45 8.92 1.81
C CYS A 30 -13.52 9.26 2.99
N SER A 31 -12.59 10.22 2.81
CA SER A 31 -11.56 10.56 3.79
C SER A 31 -12.10 10.99 5.17
N PRO A 32 -13.19 11.77 5.31
CA PRO A 32 -13.72 12.12 6.64
C PRO A 32 -14.10 10.88 7.45
N ARG A 33 -14.71 9.88 6.81
CA ARG A 33 -15.07 8.64 7.50
C ARG A 33 -13.86 7.82 7.91
N ALA A 34 -12.84 7.75 7.06
CA ALA A 34 -11.57 7.10 7.40
C ALA A 34 -10.92 7.78 8.62
N GLN A 35 -10.88 9.11 8.64
CA GLN A 35 -10.31 9.89 9.75
C GLN A 35 -11.06 9.68 11.07
N GLU A 36 -12.40 9.60 11.06
CA GLU A 36 -13.20 9.28 12.25
C GLU A 36 -12.81 7.94 12.87
N LEU A 37 -12.43 6.96 12.05
CA LEU A 37 -12.01 5.63 12.49
C LEU A 37 -10.49 5.52 12.73
N GLY A 38 -9.75 6.62 12.57
CA GLY A 38 -8.29 6.66 12.73
C GLY A 38 -7.53 5.92 11.63
N VAL A 39 -8.10 5.88 10.41
CA VAL A 39 -7.54 5.19 9.24
C VAL A 39 -6.84 6.18 8.33
N GLU A 40 -5.59 5.92 8.01
CA GLU A 40 -4.84 6.63 6.96
C GLU A 40 -5.25 6.07 5.60
N LEU A 41 -5.97 6.89 4.81
CA LEU A 41 -6.38 6.53 3.44
C LEU A 41 -5.28 6.97 2.48
N ILE A 42 -4.75 6.01 1.70
CA ILE A 42 -3.58 6.19 0.85
C ILE A 42 -3.88 5.68 -0.55
N ALA A 43 -3.56 6.48 -1.58
CA ALA A 43 -3.58 6.05 -2.98
C ALA A 43 -2.15 5.87 -3.51
N CYS A 44 -1.85 4.69 -4.06
CA CYS A 44 -0.58 4.44 -4.75
C CYS A 44 -0.77 4.59 -6.24
N VAL A 45 -0.14 5.60 -6.82
CA VAL A 45 -0.31 5.98 -8.22
C VAL A 45 0.96 5.72 -9.04
N ASN A 46 0.77 5.50 -10.34
CA ASN A 46 1.91 5.38 -11.25
C ASN A 46 2.66 6.72 -11.35
N SER A 47 3.88 6.67 -11.88
CA SER A 47 4.76 7.84 -11.96
C SER A 47 4.30 8.92 -12.93
N TYR A 48 3.49 8.59 -13.92
CA TYR A 48 2.95 9.57 -14.89
C TYR A 48 1.90 10.46 -14.21
N ASP A 49 1.09 9.89 -13.33
CA ASP A 49 -0.02 10.53 -12.67
C ASP A 49 0.34 11.12 -11.28
N LEU A 50 1.57 10.86 -10.78
CA LEU A 50 1.95 11.20 -9.41
C LEU A 50 1.74 12.67 -9.07
N LYS A 51 2.17 13.57 -9.96
CA LYS A 51 2.04 15.01 -9.74
C LYS A 51 0.58 15.45 -9.69
N ASP A 52 -0.22 14.96 -10.61
CA ASP A 52 -1.62 15.35 -10.72
C ASP A 52 -2.44 14.76 -9.57
N ALA A 53 -2.18 13.52 -9.17
CA ALA A 53 -2.79 12.92 -7.99
C ALA A 53 -2.51 13.74 -6.71
N VAL A 54 -1.28 14.23 -6.53
CA VAL A 54 -0.93 15.09 -5.38
C VAL A 54 -1.71 16.40 -5.44
N ILE A 55 -1.83 17.02 -6.61
CA ILE A 55 -2.61 18.26 -6.79
C ILE A 55 -4.09 18.01 -6.47
N TYR A 56 -4.70 16.97 -7.05
CA TYR A 56 -6.12 16.65 -6.87
C TYR A 56 -6.45 16.23 -5.42
N SER A 57 -5.51 15.59 -4.72
CA SER A 57 -5.72 15.17 -3.33
C SER A 57 -5.93 16.31 -2.35
N GLU A 58 -5.42 17.52 -2.65
CA GLU A 58 -5.46 18.70 -1.78
C GLU A 58 -4.98 18.41 -0.34
N GLY A 59 -4.16 17.38 -0.17
CA GLY A 59 -3.68 16.92 1.13
C GLY A 59 -4.72 16.17 1.99
N LYS A 60 -5.92 15.88 1.47
CA LYS A 60 -6.96 15.12 2.17
C LYS A 60 -6.76 13.61 2.09
N VAL A 61 -6.02 13.14 1.09
CA VAL A 61 -5.64 11.75 0.86
C VAL A 61 -4.13 11.71 0.68
N GLN A 62 -3.47 10.75 1.30
CA GLN A 62 -2.04 10.57 1.12
C GLN A 62 -1.75 9.92 -0.23
N ILE A 63 -0.78 10.46 -0.95
CA ILE A 63 -0.36 9.93 -2.24
C ILE A 63 1.00 9.27 -2.12
N PHE A 64 1.09 8.00 -2.50
CA PHE A 64 2.31 7.21 -2.60
C PHE A 64 2.63 6.93 -4.07
N ALA A 65 3.92 6.81 -4.39
CA ALA A 65 4.35 6.26 -5.67
C ALA A 65 4.19 4.71 -5.67
N GLN A 66 4.03 4.12 -6.84
CA GLN A 66 4.01 2.64 -6.97
C GLN A 66 5.41 2.02 -6.98
N HIS A 67 6.43 2.81 -7.25
CA HIS A 67 7.83 2.40 -7.27
C HIS A 67 8.75 3.60 -7.11
N ILE A 68 9.91 3.36 -6.50
CA ILE A 68 11.05 4.28 -6.44
C ILE A 68 12.35 3.52 -6.68
N SER A 69 13.36 4.23 -7.17
CA SER A 69 14.73 3.71 -7.31
C SER A 69 15.67 4.37 -6.30
N PRO A 70 16.66 3.65 -5.75
CA PRO A 70 17.58 4.15 -4.73
C PRO A 70 18.69 5.03 -5.37
N ILE A 71 18.29 6.02 -6.17
CA ILE A 71 19.22 6.94 -6.83
C ILE A 71 18.82 8.40 -6.55
N SER A 72 19.80 9.27 -6.60
CA SER A 72 19.64 10.72 -6.58
C SER A 72 19.46 11.29 -8.00
N PHE A 73 19.26 12.61 -8.11
CA PHE A 73 19.28 13.27 -9.40
C PHE A 73 20.61 13.09 -10.12
N GLY A 74 20.58 12.88 -11.42
CA GLY A 74 21.73 12.68 -12.27
C GLY A 74 21.48 11.65 -13.36
N SER A 75 22.48 10.84 -13.67
CA SER A 75 22.36 9.73 -14.63
C SER A 75 21.43 8.67 -14.09
N GLY A 76 20.34 8.36 -14.78
CA GLY A 76 19.32 7.42 -14.29
C GLY A 76 18.16 7.27 -15.27
N THR A 77 18.45 7.19 -16.58
CA THR A 77 17.42 7.00 -17.60
C THR A 77 16.57 5.76 -17.29
N GLY A 78 15.25 5.94 -17.21
CA GLY A 78 14.28 4.88 -16.91
C GLY A 78 14.09 4.59 -15.41
N HIS A 79 14.84 5.25 -14.53
CA HIS A 79 14.66 5.13 -13.08
C HIS A 79 13.71 6.19 -12.53
N PHE A 80 13.15 5.90 -11.36
CA PHE A 80 12.29 6.79 -10.56
C PHE A 80 13.01 7.19 -9.28
N PRO A 81 13.81 8.28 -9.26
CA PRO A 81 14.51 8.70 -8.06
C PRO A 81 13.55 9.00 -6.91
N ALA A 82 13.80 8.44 -5.72
CA ALA A 82 12.98 8.70 -4.53
C ALA A 82 12.87 10.21 -4.23
N VAL A 83 13.96 10.94 -4.39
CA VAL A 83 14.02 12.40 -4.20
C VAL A 83 13.11 13.16 -5.19
N ALA A 84 12.88 12.63 -6.40
CA ALA A 84 11.95 13.22 -7.36
C ALA A 84 10.50 13.02 -6.91
N SER A 85 10.15 11.83 -6.44
CA SER A 85 8.82 11.54 -5.90
C SER A 85 8.46 12.46 -4.73
N ILE A 86 9.41 12.69 -3.80
CA ILE A 86 9.23 13.64 -2.69
C ILE A 86 9.00 15.07 -3.21
N ARG A 87 9.78 15.52 -4.18
CA ARG A 87 9.59 16.87 -4.78
C ARG A 87 8.26 17.05 -5.50
N LEU A 88 7.66 15.96 -5.97
CA LEU A 88 6.32 15.98 -6.54
C LEU A 88 5.23 15.92 -5.45
N GLY A 89 5.59 15.68 -4.18
CA GLY A 89 4.68 15.69 -3.04
C GLY A 89 4.24 14.29 -2.57
N ALA A 90 4.86 13.22 -3.07
CA ALA A 90 4.60 11.88 -2.56
C ALA A 90 5.03 11.77 -1.09
N LEU A 91 4.21 11.14 -0.25
CA LEU A 91 4.49 10.88 1.16
C LEU A 91 5.10 9.48 1.39
N GLY A 92 5.05 8.63 0.38
CA GLY A 92 5.59 7.29 0.43
C GLY A 92 5.66 6.60 -0.91
N SER A 93 6.02 5.32 -0.88
CA SER A 93 6.07 4.45 -2.06
C SER A 93 5.82 2.99 -1.72
N LEU A 94 5.21 2.25 -2.66
CA LEU A 94 5.35 0.80 -2.67
C LEU A 94 6.79 0.43 -3.06
N VAL A 95 7.27 -0.69 -2.53
CA VAL A 95 8.58 -1.26 -2.87
C VAL A 95 8.42 -2.76 -3.12
N SER A 96 8.97 -3.26 -4.21
CA SER A 96 9.00 -4.70 -4.53
C SER A 96 7.61 -5.35 -4.67
N HIS A 97 6.62 -4.62 -5.21
CA HIS A 97 5.30 -5.20 -5.53
C HIS A 97 5.45 -6.40 -6.50
N SER A 98 4.55 -7.37 -6.42
CA SER A 98 4.61 -8.61 -7.23
C SER A 98 4.70 -8.37 -8.74
N GLU A 99 4.11 -7.29 -9.25
CA GLU A 99 4.18 -6.89 -10.66
C GLU A 99 5.48 -6.15 -11.05
N HIS A 100 6.28 -5.74 -10.07
CA HIS A 100 7.60 -5.12 -10.24
C HIS A 100 8.55 -5.58 -9.13
N TYR A 101 8.82 -6.87 -9.11
CA TYR A 101 9.53 -7.55 -8.05
C TYR A 101 11.02 -7.23 -8.07
N LEU A 102 11.54 -6.79 -6.93
CA LEU A 102 12.97 -6.52 -6.72
C LEU A 102 13.67 -7.70 -6.03
N SER A 103 14.98 -7.83 -6.23
CA SER A 103 15.80 -8.73 -5.41
C SER A 103 15.69 -8.36 -3.92
N LEU A 104 16.11 -9.23 -3.02
CA LEU A 104 16.10 -8.88 -1.59
C LEU A 104 17.06 -7.71 -1.32
N GLU A 105 18.22 -7.72 -1.92
CA GLU A 105 19.25 -6.68 -1.81
C GLU A 105 18.70 -5.33 -2.31
N ASP A 106 18.16 -5.28 -3.54
CA ASP A 106 17.58 -4.06 -4.09
C ASP A 106 16.40 -3.55 -3.25
N THR A 107 15.59 -4.45 -2.67
CA THR A 107 14.48 -4.08 -1.78
C THR A 107 14.99 -3.39 -0.52
N ILE A 108 16.04 -3.94 0.11
CA ILE A 108 16.66 -3.38 1.30
C ILE A 108 17.29 -2.03 0.99
N ASP A 109 18.09 -1.94 -0.07
CA ASP A 109 18.77 -0.71 -0.48
C ASP A 109 17.78 0.40 -0.81
N THR A 110 16.73 0.06 -1.57
CA THR A 110 15.65 1.02 -1.89
C THR A 110 14.94 1.52 -0.63
N THR A 111 14.66 0.62 0.31
CA THR A 111 13.96 0.98 1.56
C THR A 111 14.85 1.83 2.47
N ILE A 112 16.12 1.47 2.65
CA ILE A 112 17.07 2.25 3.46
C ILE A 112 17.25 3.65 2.86
N HIS A 113 17.44 3.75 1.53
CA HIS A 113 17.53 5.04 0.86
C HIS A 113 16.27 5.91 1.05
N ALA A 114 15.08 5.30 0.99
CA ALA A 114 13.82 6.00 1.26
C ALA A 114 13.75 6.50 2.72
N GLN A 115 14.18 5.68 3.69
CA GLN A 115 14.21 6.06 5.11
C GLN A 115 15.14 7.25 5.38
N GLU A 116 16.32 7.29 4.75
CA GLU A 116 17.26 8.41 4.84
C GLU A 116 16.63 9.71 4.33
N LEU A 117 15.71 9.62 3.40
CA LEU A 117 14.96 10.74 2.82
C LEU A 117 13.63 11.02 3.57
N HIS A 118 13.35 10.31 4.66
CA HIS A 118 12.08 10.37 5.40
C HIS A 118 10.83 10.06 4.56
N LEU A 119 10.97 9.22 3.53
CA LEU A 119 9.87 8.74 2.70
C LEU A 119 9.34 7.42 3.26
N THR A 120 8.06 7.34 3.56
CA THR A 120 7.42 6.11 4.04
C THR A 120 7.45 5.04 2.95
N THR A 121 7.76 3.79 3.32
CA THR A 121 7.69 2.66 2.38
C THR A 121 6.65 1.64 2.81
N CYS A 122 5.96 1.06 1.83
CA CYS A 122 5.17 -0.15 1.99
C CYS A 122 5.80 -1.25 1.13
N ILE A 123 6.49 -2.18 1.79
CA ILE A 123 7.24 -3.24 1.13
C ILE A 123 6.30 -4.42 0.89
N CYS A 124 6.13 -4.84 -0.36
CA CYS A 124 5.34 -6.03 -0.68
C CYS A 124 6.18 -7.29 -0.53
N VAL A 125 5.68 -8.25 0.23
CA VAL A 125 6.30 -9.55 0.46
C VAL A 125 5.34 -10.67 0.10
N ARG A 126 5.84 -11.68 -0.58
CA ARG A 126 5.05 -12.83 -1.02
C ARG A 126 4.88 -13.92 0.05
N ASP A 127 5.76 -13.95 1.06
CA ASP A 127 5.82 -14.99 2.08
C ASP A 127 6.54 -14.53 3.36
N ASN A 128 6.36 -15.30 4.42
CA ASN A 128 6.97 -15.05 5.73
C ASN A 128 8.49 -15.24 5.71
N GLN A 129 9.05 -16.06 4.82
CA GLN A 129 10.51 -16.23 4.70
C GLN A 129 11.17 -14.94 4.22
N ARG A 130 10.54 -14.22 3.28
CA ARG A 130 11.04 -12.92 2.84
C ARG A 130 10.90 -11.86 3.94
N LEU A 131 9.80 -11.91 4.69
CA LEU A 131 9.57 -11.00 5.82
C LEU A 131 10.63 -11.15 6.91
N GLU A 132 10.99 -12.36 7.30
CA GLU A 132 12.07 -12.62 8.26
C GLU A 132 13.41 -12.02 7.83
N LYS A 133 13.75 -12.16 6.54
CA LYS A 133 14.97 -11.57 5.99
C LYS A 133 14.97 -10.05 6.06
N LEU A 134 13.83 -9.40 5.77
CA LEU A 134 13.70 -7.94 5.85
C LEU A 134 13.83 -7.44 7.30
N LYS A 135 13.18 -8.12 8.26
CA LYS A 135 13.24 -7.74 9.68
C LYS A 135 14.65 -7.59 10.22
N SER A 136 15.61 -8.40 9.74
CA SER A 136 16.99 -8.39 10.21
C SER A 136 17.77 -7.11 9.88
N HIS A 137 17.22 -6.21 9.05
CA HIS A 137 17.90 -5.00 8.54
C HIS A 137 17.47 -3.68 9.19
N ASN A 138 16.78 -3.71 10.35
CA ASN A 138 16.30 -2.50 11.05
C ASN A 138 15.45 -1.56 10.17
N ILE A 139 14.65 -2.15 9.29
CA ILE A 139 13.74 -1.41 8.42
C ILE A 139 12.57 -0.90 9.23
N VAL A 140 12.18 0.35 8.95
CA VAL A 140 11.00 1.02 9.51
C VAL A 140 9.98 1.22 8.39
N GLY A 141 8.71 0.92 8.63
CA GLY A 141 7.64 1.19 7.67
C GLY A 141 6.57 0.13 7.62
N LEU A 142 5.86 0.11 6.52
CA LEU A 142 4.77 -0.82 6.27
C LEU A 142 5.30 -2.02 5.49
N VAL A 143 4.72 -3.20 5.75
CA VAL A 143 4.94 -4.39 4.96
C VAL A 143 3.60 -4.99 4.57
N ALA A 144 3.35 -5.21 3.29
CA ALA A 144 2.15 -5.85 2.79
C ALA A 144 2.43 -7.31 2.44
N LEU A 145 1.73 -8.23 3.11
CA LEU A 145 1.81 -9.67 2.83
C LEU A 145 0.83 -10.01 1.71
N GLU A 146 1.37 -10.45 0.58
CA GLU A 146 0.62 -10.77 -0.65
C GLU A 146 1.01 -12.16 -1.18
N PRO A 147 0.48 -13.27 -0.61
CA PRO A 147 0.71 -14.60 -1.15
C PRO A 147 0.27 -14.64 -2.63
N PRO A 148 1.16 -15.00 -3.58
CA PRO A 148 0.88 -14.87 -5.01
C PRO A 148 -0.34 -15.66 -5.49
N GLU A 149 -0.62 -16.79 -4.87
CA GLU A 149 -1.75 -17.67 -5.18
C GLU A 149 -3.13 -17.06 -4.85
N LEU A 150 -3.15 -15.98 -4.06
CA LEU A 150 -4.37 -15.30 -3.62
C LEU A 150 -4.53 -13.91 -4.25
N ILE A 151 -3.52 -13.40 -4.95
CA ILE A 151 -3.59 -12.09 -5.62
C ILE A 151 -4.61 -12.13 -6.75
N GLY A 152 -5.58 -11.21 -6.72
CA GLY A 152 -6.66 -11.12 -7.71
C GLY A 152 -7.66 -12.28 -7.68
N GLY A 153 -7.57 -13.16 -6.70
CA GLY A 153 -8.50 -14.25 -6.46
C GLY A 153 -9.81 -13.82 -5.82
N ASP A 154 -10.73 -14.78 -5.69
CA ASP A 154 -12.03 -14.57 -5.05
C ASP A 154 -12.02 -14.89 -3.54
N ILE A 155 -10.96 -15.49 -3.05
CA ILE A 155 -10.81 -15.86 -1.64
C ILE A 155 -9.73 -14.98 -1.02
N SER A 156 -10.07 -14.31 0.07
CA SER A 156 -9.12 -13.50 0.83
C SER A 156 -8.11 -14.35 1.59
N VAL A 157 -6.90 -13.85 1.80
CA VAL A 157 -5.88 -14.50 2.61
C VAL A 157 -6.36 -14.67 4.07
N THR A 158 -7.21 -13.78 4.56
CA THR A 158 -7.81 -13.85 5.91
C THR A 158 -8.70 -15.08 6.09
N SER A 159 -9.31 -15.56 5.00
CA SER A 159 -10.15 -16.76 4.99
C SER A 159 -9.39 -18.01 4.55
N ALA A 160 -8.51 -17.90 3.55
CA ALA A 160 -7.79 -19.05 2.98
C ALA A 160 -6.65 -19.53 3.88
N SER A 161 -5.93 -18.62 4.53
CA SER A 161 -4.72 -18.96 5.28
C SER A 161 -4.49 -17.99 6.46
N PRO A 162 -5.39 -17.91 7.45
CA PRO A 162 -5.26 -16.99 8.58
C PRO A 162 -3.95 -17.16 9.35
N SER A 163 -3.44 -18.39 9.46
CA SER A 163 -2.17 -18.67 10.16
C SER A 163 -0.96 -17.95 9.54
N ILE A 164 -0.96 -17.71 8.22
CA ILE A 164 0.16 -17.01 7.59
C ILE A 164 0.24 -15.53 8.05
N ILE A 165 -0.91 -14.95 8.43
CA ILE A 165 -0.99 -13.59 8.97
C ILE A 165 -0.53 -13.60 10.43
N GLU A 166 -1.01 -14.56 11.23
CA GLU A 166 -0.60 -14.74 12.64
C GLU A 166 0.92 -14.94 12.74
N ASP A 167 1.49 -15.82 11.91
CA ASP A 167 2.94 -16.04 11.81
C ASP A 167 3.68 -14.76 11.41
N ALA A 168 3.14 -13.99 10.44
CA ALA A 168 3.76 -12.72 10.03
C ALA A 168 3.75 -11.68 11.16
N VAL A 169 2.67 -11.59 11.92
CA VAL A 169 2.58 -10.72 13.11
C VAL A 169 3.62 -11.13 14.15
N GLU A 170 3.78 -12.44 14.41
CA GLU A 170 4.82 -12.94 15.31
C GLU A 170 6.23 -12.61 14.81
N ILE A 171 6.48 -12.80 13.52
CA ILE A 171 7.78 -12.46 12.91
C ILE A 171 8.12 -11.00 13.16
N ILE A 172 7.21 -10.05 12.94
CA ILE A 172 7.52 -8.62 13.08
C ILE A 172 7.50 -8.11 14.52
N GLN A 173 7.17 -8.94 15.50
CA GLN A 173 7.24 -8.55 16.91
C GLN A 173 8.61 -7.96 17.25
N ASN A 174 8.61 -6.88 18.03
CA ASN A 174 9.81 -6.13 18.44
C ASN A 174 10.60 -5.53 17.26
N SER A 175 9.98 -5.36 16.10
CA SER A 175 10.50 -4.55 15.00
C SER A 175 9.74 -3.23 14.88
N GLN A 176 10.14 -2.41 13.91
CA GLN A 176 9.45 -1.16 13.57
C GLN A 176 8.61 -1.31 12.27
N LEU A 177 8.23 -2.54 11.96
CA LEU A 177 7.37 -2.86 10.82
C LEU A 177 5.91 -2.96 11.28
N GLU A 178 5.00 -2.48 10.45
CA GLU A 178 3.55 -2.63 10.61
C GLU A 178 3.00 -3.48 9.46
N LEU A 179 2.26 -4.55 9.80
CA LEU A 179 1.77 -5.52 8.82
C LEU A 179 0.47 -5.05 8.17
N LEU A 180 0.44 -5.10 6.85
CA LEU A 180 -0.77 -4.99 6.03
C LEU A 180 -1.07 -6.33 5.34
N VAL A 181 -2.34 -6.56 5.05
CA VAL A 181 -2.79 -7.72 4.27
C VAL A 181 -3.19 -7.26 2.87
N GLY A 182 -2.59 -7.85 1.83
CA GLY A 182 -2.71 -7.37 0.45
C GLY A 182 -3.32 -8.34 -0.57
N ALA A 183 -3.86 -9.50 -0.16
CA ALA A 183 -4.38 -10.48 -1.11
C ALA A 183 -5.86 -10.81 -0.87
N GLY A 184 -6.70 -10.64 -1.91
CA GLY A 184 -8.09 -11.06 -1.93
C GLY A 184 -9.06 -10.29 -1.04
N ILE A 185 -8.67 -9.14 -0.48
CA ILE A 185 -9.52 -8.29 0.38
C ILE A 185 -10.56 -7.57 -0.49
N LYS A 186 -11.85 -7.75 -0.17
CA LYS A 186 -12.97 -7.19 -0.94
C LYS A 186 -14.08 -6.60 -0.10
N SER A 187 -14.16 -6.90 1.19
CA SER A 187 -15.26 -6.52 2.07
C SER A 187 -14.78 -6.05 3.45
N LYS A 188 -15.67 -5.40 4.19
CA LYS A 188 -15.42 -5.00 5.58
C LYS A 188 -15.15 -6.20 6.49
N GLU A 189 -15.76 -7.36 6.21
CA GLU A 189 -15.53 -8.59 6.96
C GLU A 189 -14.06 -9.06 6.79
N ASP A 190 -13.50 -8.96 5.57
CA ASP A 190 -12.09 -9.26 5.32
C ASP A 190 -11.17 -8.33 6.10
N VAL A 191 -11.50 -7.02 6.13
CA VAL A 191 -10.74 -6.01 6.88
C VAL A 191 -10.81 -6.29 8.37
N SER A 192 -12.00 -6.45 8.94
CA SER A 192 -12.18 -6.77 10.37
C SER A 192 -11.40 -8.02 10.75
N LYS A 193 -11.44 -9.06 9.89
CA LYS A 193 -10.69 -10.28 10.11
C LYS A 193 -9.18 -10.08 10.07
N ALA A 194 -8.66 -9.27 9.14
CA ALA A 194 -7.24 -8.93 9.10
C ALA A 194 -6.78 -8.25 10.39
N LEU A 195 -7.57 -7.30 10.92
CA LEU A 195 -7.27 -6.62 12.17
C LEU A 195 -7.35 -7.55 13.39
N GLU A 196 -8.35 -8.45 13.46
CA GLU A 196 -8.44 -9.48 14.49
C GLU A 196 -7.19 -10.38 14.53
N LEU A 197 -6.61 -10.69 13.37
CA LEU A 197 -5.39 -11.48 13.25
C LEU A 197 -4.11 -10.68 13.54
N GLY A 198 -4.24 -9.39 13.87
CA GLY A 198 -3.13 -8.52 14.31
C GLY A 198 -2.52 -7.65 13.21
N ALA A 199 -3.09 -7.60 12.01
CA ALA A 199 -2.65 -6.65 11.00
C ALA A 199 -3.02 -5.19 11.38
N SER A 200 -2.25 -4.23 10.86
CA SER A 200 -2.49 -2.79 11.03
C SER A 200 -3.31 -2.20 9.88
N GLY A 201 -3.62 -2.97 8.84
CA GLY A 201 -4.37 -2.47 7.69
C GLY A 201 -4.35 -3.39 6.48
N ILE A 202 -4.72 -2.81 5.35
CA ILE A 202 -4.89 -3.51 4.08
C ILE A 202 -4.19 -2.80 2.92
N LEU A 203 -3.83 -3.57 1.89
CA LEU A 203 -3.43 -3.10 0.57
C LEU A 203 -4.36 -3.74 -0.47
N VAL A 204 -5.14 -2.92 -1.18
CA VAL A 204 -6.15 -3.40 -2.14
C VAL A 204 -5.96 -2.77 -3.52
N ALA A 205 -6.54 -3.38 -4.54
CA ALA A 205 -6.53 -2.87 -5.91
C ALA A 205 -7.87 -3.14 -6.61
N SER A 206 -8.03 -4.29 -7.27
CA SER A 206 -9.18 -4.61 -8.11
C SER A 206 -10.53 -4.61 -7.37
N GLY A 207 -10.55 -4.95 -6.10
CA GLY A 207 -11.77 -4.94 -5.27
C GLY A 207 -12.39 -3.55 -5.11
N VAL A 208 -11.62 -2.49 -5.40
CA VAL A 208 -12.09 -1.09 -5.42
C VAL A 208 -12.17 -0.55 -6.85
N ILE A 209 -11.16 -0.81 -7.68
CA ILE A 209 -11.01 -0.14 -8.98
C ILE A 209 -11.95 -0.73 -10.04
N LYS A 210 -12.19 -2.05 -10.00
CA LYS A 210 -12.93 -2.80 -11.04
C LYS A 210 -14.42 -2.94 -10.74
N VAL A 211 -14.94 -2.22 -9.76
CA VAL A 211 -16.38 -2.22 -9.41
C VAL A 211 -17.07 -0.98 -9.96
N ASP A 212 -18.39 -1.07 -10.16
CA ASP A 212 -19.18 0.04 -10.69
C ASP A 212 -19.26 1.20 -9.67
N ASP A 213 -19.57 0.89 -8.41
CA ASP A 213 -19.65 1.88 -7.32
C ASP A 213 -18.39 1.82 -6.46
N LYS A 214 -17.40 2.60 -6.87
CA LYS A 214 -16.09 2.67 -6.18
C LYS A 214 -16.21 3.31 -4.80
N GLN A 215 -17.09 4.30 -4.64
CA GLN A 215 -17.31 4.98 -3.37
C GLN A 215 -17.91 4.03 -2.33
N ALA A 216 -18.94 3.29 -2.69
CA ALA A 216 -19.53 2.29 -1.80
C ALA A 216 -18.53 1.20 -1.41
N ALA A 217 -17.69 0.72 -2.34
CA ALA A 217 -16.66 -0.26 -2.06
C ALA A 217 -15.59 0.27 -1.09
N ILE A 218 -15.14 1.51 -1.27
CA ILE A 218 -14.17 2.14 -0.35
C ILE A 218 -14.76 2.32 1.04
N LEU A 219 -16.00 2.82 1.14
CA LEU A 219 -16.68 3.00 2.41
C LEU A 219 -16.92 1.66 3.13
N ASP A 220 -17.28 0.60 2.40
CA ASP A 220 -17.43 -0.74 2.99
C ASP A 220 -16.12 -1.23 3.60
N LEU A 221 -14.99 -1.09 2.89
CA LEU A 221 -13.68 -1.43 3.44
C LEU A 221 -13.32 -0.58 4.68
N ILE A 222 -13.60 0.73 4.66
CA ILE A 222 -13.36 1.64 5.78
C ILE A 222 -14.20 1.22 7.01
N GLU A 223 -15.45 0.81 6.83
CA GLU A 223 -16.29 0.32 7.94
C GLU A 223 -15.71 -0.94 8.60
N GLY A 224 -14.93 -1.75 7.89
CA GLY A 224 -14.23 -2.89 8.48
C GLY A 224 -13.19 -2.53 9.54
N PHE A 225 -12.78 -1.26 9.62
CA PHE A 225 -11.88 -0.75 10.65
C PHE A 225 -12.60 -0.34 11.95
N ASN A 226 -13.91 -0.39 11.99
CA ASN A 226 -14.72 -0.07 13.16
C ASN A 226 -14.78 -1.27 14.12
N THR A 227 -13.63 -1.65 14.67
CA THR A 227 -13.43 -2.82 15.57
C THR A 227 -12.95 -2.38 16.93
#